data_dc17e55844092dc966b28944d64ed698
#
_entry.id   dc17e55844092dc966b28944d64ed698
#
_cell.length_a   1.000
_cell.length_b   1.000
_cell.length_c   1.000
_cell.angle_alpha   90.00
_cell.angle_beta   90.00
_cell.angle_gamma   90.00
#
_symmetry.space_group_name_H-M   'P 1'
#
loop_
_entity.id
_entity.type
_entity.pdbx_description
1 polymer ?
#
loop_
_entity_poly.entity_id
_entity_poly.type
_entity_poly.pdbx_seq_one_letter_code
_entity_poly.pdbx_strand_id
1 'polypeptide(L)'
;MTPPRLQQTARLDSRGLAKVLGDLEAKVMSAVWKTSSPASAREIHERIVRHHPVKLLTVVTVLNKLVAKRLLKRSAIDGLLRYTARQTRAEFDAYASRRLVEGVLGFSRDLVAASLVDVLAETDPEALEELSRLVKARLREQKRR
;
A
#
# COMPACT_ATOMS: atom_id res chain seq x y z
N MET A 1 -7.44 -5.31 -14.87
CA MET A 1 -6.12 -5.00 -14.26
C MET A 1 -5.71 -6.14 -13.33
N THR A 2 -4.48 -6.63 -13.48
CA THR A 2 -3.99 -7.68 -12.59
C THR A 2 -3.63 -7.07 -11.24
N PRO A 3 -4.15 -7.59 -10.13
CA PRO A 3 -3.88 -7.01 -8.82
C PRO A 3 -2.42 -7.22 -8.39
N PRO A 4 -1.87 -6.34 -7.56
CA PRO A 4 -0.54 -6.53 -7.01
C PRO A 4 -0.49 -7.73 -6.04
N ARG A 5 0.67 -8.34 -5.94
CA ARG A 5 0.91 -9.41 -4.96
C ARG A 5 1.45 -8.78 -3.68
N LEU A 6 0.66 -8.84 -2.62
CA LEU A 6 1.05 -8.36 -1.31
C LEU A 6 1.43 -9.53 -0.39
N GLN A 7 2.04 -9.22 0.73
CA GLN A 7 2.33 -10.22 1.76
C GLN A 7 1.01 -10.86 2.22
N GLN A 8 1.05 -12.16 2.49
CA GLN A 8 -0.12 -12.88 2.95
C GLN A 8 -0.54 -12.44 4.36
N THR A 9 0.45 -12.11 5.19
CA THR A 9 0.21 -11.66 6.56
C THR A 9 0.61 -10.19 6.71
N ALA A 10 -0.30 -9.38 7.22
CA ALA A 10 -0.02 -7.98 7.52
C ALA A 10 0.90 -7.87 8.75
N ARG A 11 1.85 -6.95 8.70
CA ARG A 11 2.73 -6.65 9.84
C ARG A 11 2.05 -5.61 10.73
N LEU A 12 1.37 -6.10 11.75
CA LEU A 12 0.56 -5.24 12.64
C LEU A 12 1.39 -4.25 13.46
N ASP A 13 2.66 -4.55 13.70
CA ASP A 13 3.60 -3.69 14.43
C ASP A 13 4.19 -2.57 13.55
N SER A 14 4.04 -2.66 12.25
CA SER A 14 4.57 -1.67 11.31
C SER A 14 3.54 -0.59 10.99
N ARG A 15 4.01 0.58 10.53
CA ARG A 15 3.15 1.71 10.17
C ARG A 15 3.06 1.90 8.66
N GLY A 16 1.90 2.39 8.20
CA GLY A 16 1.69 2.76 6.80
C GLY A 16 1.96 1.60 5.83
N LEU A 17 2.69 1.88 4.76
CA LEU A 17 3.01 0.91 3.72
C LEU A 17 3.77 -0.31 4.23
N ALA A 18 4.55 -0.17 5.31
CA ALA A 18 5.31 -1.28 5.87
C ALA A 18 4.43 -2.39 6.47
N LYS A 19 3.13 -2.13 6.68
CA LYS A 19 2.17 -3.18 7.07
C LYS A 19 1.92 -4.21 5.98
N VAL A 20 2.05 -3.82 4.72
CA VAL A 20 1.76 -4.68 3.56
C VAL A 20 2.96 -4.94 2.67
N LEU A 21 4.03 -4.18 2.86
CA LEU A 21 5.31 -4.31 2.16
C LEU A 21 6.44 -4.43 3.19
N GLY A 22 7.60 -4.93 2.75
CA GLY A 22 8.82 -4.81 3.54
C GLY A 22 9.22 -3.35 3.71
N ASP A 23 10.00 -3.04 4.75
CA ASP A 23 10.40 -1.65 5.05
C ASP A 23 11.09 -0.96 3.88
N LEU A 24 12.04 -1.64 3.26
CA LEU A 24 12.75 -1.09 2.09
C LEU A 24 11.85 -1.04 0.86
N GLU A 25 11.01 -2.03 0.65
CA GLU A 25 10.03 -2.02 -0.44
C GLU A 25 9.08 -0.82 -0.32
N ALA A 26 8.63 -0.49 0.89
CA ALA A 26 7.79 0.67 1.14
C ALA A 26 8.51 1.98 0.80
N LYS A 27 9.79 2.11 1.16
CA LYS A 27 10.61 3.26 0.82
C LYS A 27 10.82 3.40 -0.69
N VAL A 28 11.09 2.30 -1.37
CA VAL A 28 11.27 2.28 -2.83
C VAL A 28 9.97 2.67 -3.54
N MET A 29 8.83 2.09 -3.16
CA MET A 29 7.54 2.45 -3.74
C MET A 29 7.21 3.93 -3.52
N SER A 30 7.43 4.45 -2.32
CA SER A 30 7.22 5.88 -2.04
C SER A 30 8.08 6.77 -2.93
N ALA A 31 9.33 6.39 -3.15
CA ALA A 31 10.25 7.12 -4.04
C ALA A 31 9.77 7.06 -5.50
N VAL A 32 9.30 5.91 -5.97
CA VAL A 32 8.77 5.77 -7.33
C VAL A 32 7.57 6.68 -7.56
N TRP A 33 6.62 6.72 -6.63
CA TRP A 33 5.46 7.60 -6.76
C TRP A 33 5.81 9.09 -6.73
N LYS A 34 6.91 9.47 -6.07
CA LYS A 34 7.38 10.86 -5.99
C LYS A 34 8.29 11.27 -7.14
N THR A 35 8.80 10.32 -7.90
CA THR A 35 9.72 10.58 -9.01
C THR A 35 8.95 10.62 -10.32
N SER A 36 9.35 11.51 -11.23
CA SER A 36 8.75 11.57 -12.56
C SER A 36 8.92 10.23 -13.29
N SER A 37 7.82 9.67 -13.72
CA SER A 37 7.77 8.35 -14.35
C SER A 37 7.91 8.46 -15.87
N PRO A 38 8.61 7.51 -16.53
CA PRO A 38 9.35 6.38 -15.98
C PRO A 38 10.69 6.80 -15.39
N ALA A 39 11.08 6.17 -14.27
CA ALA A 39 12.30 6.52 -13.52
C ALA A 39 13.35 5.41 -13.58
N SER A 40 14.62 5.79 -13.66
CA SER A 40 15.75 4.86 -13.58
C SER A 40 16.02 4.46 -12.12
N ALA A 41 16.69 3.32 -11.93
CA ALA A 41 17.10 2.88 -10.59
C ALA A 41 17.98 3.91 -9.89
N ARG A 42 18.84 4.60 -10.65
CA ARG A 42 19.73 5.63 -10.12
C ARG A 42 18.94 6.83 -9.58
N GLU A 43 17.94 7.31 -10.32
CA GLU A 43 17.08 8.41 -9.89
C GLU A 43 16.34 8.06 -8.59
N ILE A 44 15.84 6.83 -8.50
CA ILE A 44 15.14 6.33 -7.32
C ILE A 44 16.10 6.20 -6.14
N HIS A 45 17.29 5.64 -6.37
CA HIS A 45 18.34 5.52 -5.36
C HIS A 45 18.77 6.88 -4.79
N GLU A 46 18.99 7.88 -5.65
CA GLU A 46 19.37 9.22 -5.23
C GLU A 46 18.32 9.84 -4.28
N ARG A 47 17.05 9.57 -4.50
CA ARG A 47 15.99 10.05 -3.64
C ARG A 47 15.96 9.34 -2.28
N ILE A 48 16.21 8.04 -2.27
CA ILE A 48 16.19 7.22 -1.05
C ILE A 48 17.41 7.47 -0.17
N VAL A 49 18.60 7.56 -0.76
CA VAL A 49 19.87 7.63 -0.03
C VAL A 49 20.00 8.90 0.82
N ARG A 50 19.25 9.94 0.51
CA ARG A 50 19.21 11.18 1.29
C ARG A 50 18.74 10.95 2.74
N HIS A 51 17.89 9.95 2.95
CA HIS A 51 17.25 9.68 4.24
C HIS A 51 17.51 8.27 4.77
N HIS A 52 18.01 7.38 3.91
CA HIS A 52 18.23 5.98 4.28
C HIS A 52 19.45 5.43 3.53
N PRO A 53 20.56 5.16 4.23
CA PRO A 53 21.75 4.61 3.59
C PRO A 53 21.47 3.25 2.95
N VAL A 54 21.66 3.15 1.65
CA VAL A 54 21.41 1.92 0.90
C VAL A 54 22.24 1.94 -0.39
N LYS A 55 22.72 0.78 -0.80
CA LYS A 55 23.50 0.64 -2.04
C LYS A 55 22.56 0.62 -3.25
N LEU A 56 23.04 1.14 -4.38
CA LEU A 56 22.29 1.12 -5.64
C LEU A 56 21.87 -0.31 -6.03
N LEU A 57 22.76 -1.28 -5.90
CA LEU A 57 22.46 -2.68 -6.23
C LEU A 57 21.31 -3.23 -5.38
N THR A 58 21.24 -2.85 -4.12
CA THR A 58 20.14 -3.23 -3.23
C THR A 58 18.81 -2.64 -3.72
N VAL A 59 18.81 -1.37 -4.14
CA VAL A 59 17.61 -0.72 -4.71
C VAL A 59 17.19 -1.43 -6.00
N VAL A 60 18.12 -1.80 -6.88
CA VAL A 60 17.81 -2.55 -8.10
C VAL A 60 17.16 -3.90 -7.77
N THR A 61 17.69 -4.61 -6.78
CA THR A 61 17.11 -5.89 -6.34
C THR A 61 15.68 -5.71 -5.84
N VAL A 62 15.43 -4.69 -5.05
CA VAL A 62 14.09 -4.38 -4.54
C VAL A 62 13.15 -3.97 -5.67
N LEU A 63 13.60 -3.13 -6.60
CA LEU A 63 12.80 -2.75 -7.77
C LEU A 63 12.35 -3.97 -8.57
N ASN A 64 13.25 -4.92 -8.80
CA ASN A 64 12.93 -6.15 -9.52
C ASN A 64 11.97 -7.05 -8.74
N LYS A 65 12.06 -7.09 -7.41
CA LYS A 65 11.07 -7.76 -6.57
C LYS A 65 9.68 -7.13 -6.71
N LEU A 66 9.62 -5.81 -6.76
CA LEU A 66 8.36 -5.08 -6.92
C LEU A 66 7.76 -5.30 -8.31
N VAL A 67 8.59 -5.46 -9.33
CA VAL A 67 8.13 -5.88 -10.68
C VAL A 67 7.51 -7.28 -10.61
N ALA A 68 8.17 -8.23 -9.94
CA ALA A 68 7.66 -9.59 -9.77
C ALA A 68 6.35 -9.62 -8.97
N LYS A 69 6.18 -8.70 -8.02
CA LYS A 69 4.94 -8.54 -7.24
C LYS A 69 3.84 -7.78 -7.98
N ARG A 70 4.09 -7.35 -9.21
CA ARG A 70 3.15 -6.58 -10.06
C ARG A 70 2.78 -5.21 -9.50
N LEU A 71 3.69 -4.62 -8.76
CA LEU A 71 3.57 -3.24 -8.26
C LEU A 71 4.23 -2.24 -9.21
N LEU A 72 5.27 -2.67 -9.90
CA LEU A 72 5.99 -1.89 -10.89
C LEU A 72 5.98 -2.58 -12.26
N LYS A 73 6.07 -1.76 -13.28
CA LYS A 73 6.34 -2.17 -14.65
C LYS A 73 7.76 -1.71 -15.02
N ARG A 74 8.52 -2.60 -15.64
CA ARG A 74 9.87 -2.30 -16.14
C ARG A 74 9.86 -2.22 -17.66
N SER A 75 10.51 -1.20 -18.21
CA SER A 75 10.68 -1.02 -19.65
C SER A 75 12.09 -0.54 -19.95
N ALA A 76 12.59 -0.84 -21.16
CA ALA A 76 13.86 -0.32 -21.66
C ALA A 76 13.56 0.89 -22.53
N ILE A 77 14.12 2.05 -22.19
CA ILE A 77 14.00 3.30 -22.92
C ILE A 77 15.42 3.81 -23.17
N ASP A 78 15.80 3.99 -24.43
CA ASP A 78 17.16 4.42 -24.84
C ASP A 78 18.28 3.56 -24.21
N GLY A 79 18.05 2.24 -24.14
CA GLY A 79 19.01 1.29 -23.58
C GLY A 79 19.08 1.23 -22.06
N LEU A 80 18.27 2.03 -21.35
CA LEU A 80 18.22 2.05 -19.89
C LEU A 80 16.91 1.44 -19.39
N LEU A 81 17.03 0.66 -18.31
CA LEU A 81 15.85 0.12 -17.62
C LEU A 81 15.20 1.23 -16.81
N ARG A 82 13.89 1.38 -16.99
CA ARG A 82 13.07 2.36 -16.28
C ARG A 82 11.86 1.69 -15.66
N TYR A 83 11.40 2.24 -14.57
CA TYR A 83 10.34 1.68 -13.73
C TYR A 83 9.18 2.65 -13.62
N THR A 84 7.98 2.11 -13.69
CA THR A 84 6.73 2.87 -13.58
C THR A 84 5.81 2.13 -12.62
N ALA A 85 5.15 2.86 -11.72
CA ALA A 85 4.14 2.27 -10.84
C ALA A 85 2.92 1.84 -11.66
N ARG A 86 2.40 0.64 -11.40
CA ARG A 86 1.20 0.13 -12.08
C ARG A 86 -0.08 0.77 -11.57
N GLN A 87 -0.08 1.19 -10.31
CA GLN A 87 -1.19 1.87 -9.67
C GLN A 87 -0.73 3.21 -9.11
N THR A 88 -1.63 4.16 -9.01
CA THR A 88 -1.37 5.36 -8.21
C THR A 88 -1.25 4.99 -6.74
N ARG A 89 -0.68 5.88 -5.93
CA ARG A 89 -0.63 5.67 -4.49
C ARG A 89 -2.02 5.49 -3.89
N ALA A 90 -2.99 6.31 -4.31
CA ALA A 90 -4.36 6.21 -3.82
C ALA A 90 -5.01 4.87 -4.16
N GLU A 91 -4.83 4.38 -5.39
CA GLU A 91 -5.33 3.07 -5.80
C GLU A 91 -4.68 1.94 -5.00
N PHE A 92 -3.38 2.03 -4.77
CA PHE A 92 -2.65 1.04 -3.97
C PHE A 92 -3.14 1.06 -2.51
N ASP A 93 -3.27 2.24 -1.90
CA ASP A 93 -3.72 2.39 -0.51
C ASP A 93 -5.13 1.80 -0.34
N ALA A 94 -6.03 2.04 -1.27
CA ALA A 94 -7.38 1.47 -1.25
C ALA A 94 -7.35 -0.06 -1.33
N TYR A 95 -6.54 -0.61 -2.23
CA TYR A 95 -6.40 -2.06 -2.37
C TYR A 95 -5.79 -2.69 -1.12
N ALA A 96 -4.72 -2.10 -0.58
CA ALA A 96 -4.04 -2.58 0.61
C ALA A 96 -4.94 -2.53 1.85
N SER A 97 -5.70 -1.43 2.01
CA SER A 97 -6.67 -1.28 3.10
C SER A 97 -7.73 -2.38 3.06
N ARG A 98 -8.26 -2.68 1.88
CA ARG A 98 -9.22 -3.76 1.71
C ARG A 98 -8.62 -5.12 2.12
N ARG A 99 -7.39 -5.40 1.70
CA ARG A 99 -6.71 -6.66 2.04
C ARG A 99 -6.47 -6.79 3.54
N LEU A 100 -6.11 -5.70 4.21
CA LEU A 100 -5.94 -5.68 5.67
C LEU A 100 -7.27 -6.00 6.38
N VAL A 101 -8.36 -5.37 5.97
CA VAL A 101 -9.69 -5.59 6.54
C VAL A 101 -10.14 -7.05 6.33
N GLU A 102 -9.99 -7.58 5.12
CA GLU A 102 -10.33 -8.97 4.83
C GLU A 102 -9.57 -9.94 5.73
N GLY A 103 -8.27 -9.70 5.94
CA GLY A 103 -7.43 -10.51 6.81
C GLY A 103 -7.85 -10.46 8.28
N VAL A 104 -8.14 -9.27 8.78
CA VAL A 104 -8.57 -9.07 10.17
C VAL A 104 -9.95 -9.69 10.41
N LEU A 105 -10.90 -9.49 9.49
CA LEU A 105 -12.24 -10.07 9.59
C LEU A 105 -12.23 -11.61 9.53
N GLY A 106 -11.21 -12.19 8.91
CA GLY A 106 -11.03 -13.64 8.88
C GLY A 106 -10.73 -14.25 10.26
N PHE A 107 -10.30 -13.43 11.23
CA PHE A 107 -10.05 -13.90 12.60
C PHE A 107 -11.35 -14.10 13.40
N SER A 108 -12.16 -13.06 13.53
CA SER A 108 -13.48 -13.11 14.17
C SER A 108 -14.29 -11.88 13.79
N ARG A 109 -15.31 -12.06 12.96
CA ARG A 109 -16.10 -10.95 12.44
C ARG A 109 -16.80 -10.14 13.53
N ASP A 110 -17.46 -10.82 14.48
CA ASP A 110 -18.23 -10.16 15.51
C ASP A 110 -17.36 -9.38 16.48
N LEU A 111 -16.25 -10.01 16.94
CA LEU A 111 -15.32 -9.36 17.87
C LEU A 111 -14.55 -8.22 17.21
N VAL A 112 -14.16 -8.37 15.94
CA VAL A 112 -13.43 -7.33 15.20
C VAL A 112 -14.34 -6.12 14.96
N ALA A 113 -15.59 -6.33 14.58
CA ALA A 113 -16.54 -5.25 14.35
C ALA A 113 -16.76 -4.42 15.63
N ALA A 114 -16.99 -5.09 16.76
CA ALA A 114 -17.14 -4.42 18.06
C ALA A 114 -15.85 -3.68 18.47
N SER A 115 -14.69 -4.34 18.31
CA SER A 115 -13.40 -3.73 18.65
C SER A 115 -13.08 -2.50 17.79
N LEU A 116 -13.45 -2.53 16.52
CA LEU A 116 -13.25 -1.38 15.62
C LEU A 116 -14.02 -0.16 16.14
N VAL A 117 -15.29 -0.35 16.53
CA VAL A 117 -16.10 0.73 17.09
C VAL A 117 -15.48 1.26 18.39
N ASP A 118 -15.09 0.37 19.30
CA ASP A 118 -14.50 0.75 20.58
C ASP A 118 -13.18 1.52 20.40
N VAL A 119 -12.29 1.03 19.56
CA VAL A 119 -11.00 1.67 19.31
C VAL A 119 -11.19 3.06 18.68
N LEU A 120 -12.08 3.20 17.70
CA LEU A 120 -12.37 4.49 17.10
C LEU A 120 -13.01 5.46 18.10
N ALA A 121 -13.93 4.98 18.94
CA ALA A 121 -14.55 5.82 19.96
C ALA A 121 -13.52 6.40 20.94
N GLU A 122 -12.49 5.63 21.28
CA GLU A 122 -11.43 6.02 22.21
C GLU A 122 -10.35 6.89 21.56
N THR A 123 -9.99 6.61 20.31
CA THR A 123 -8.81 7.21 19.66
C THR A 123 -9.15 8.26 18.61
N ASP A 124 -10.28 8.14 17.92
CA ASP A 124 -10.66 9.02 16.82
C ASP A 124 -12.20 9.07 16.65
N PRO A 125 -12.89 9.85 17.52
CA PRO A 125 -14.35 9.95 17.45
C PRO A 125 -14.88 10.47 16.11
N GLU A 126 -14.11 11.32 15.41
CA GLU A 126 -14.51 11.82 14.08
C GLU A 126 -14.54 10.69 13.05
N ALA A 127 -13.56 9.79 13.08
CA ALA A 127 -13.55 8.61 12.22
C ALA A 127 -14.71 7.67 12.55
N LEU A 128 -15.13 7.59 13.81
CA LEU A 128 -16.31 6.81 14.20
C LEU A 128 -17.59 7.40 13.59
N GLU A 129 -17.76 8.72 13.62
CA GLU A 129 -18.89 9.40 12.98
C GLU A 129 -18.90 9.18 11.47
N GLU A 130 -17.75 9.29 10.83
CA GLU A 130 -17.59 9.00 9.40
C GLU A 130 -17.95 7.55 9.07
N LEU A 131 -17.50 6.60 9.88
CA LEU A 131 -17.85 5.19 9.73
C LEU A 131 -19.37 5.00 9.83
N SER A 132 -20.02 5.63 10.80
CA SER A 132 -21.47 5.60 10.95
C SER A 132 -22.18 6.10 9.68
N ARG A 133 -21.70 7.21 9.13
CA ARG A 133 -22.25 7.80 7.89
C ARG A 133 -22.09 6.83 6.70
N LEU A 134 -20.93 6.23 6.56
CA LEU A 134 -20.63 5.27 5.48
C LEU A 134 -21.50 4.02 5.60
N VAL A 135 -21.67 3.50 6.82
CA VAL A 135 -22.52 2.33 7.07
C VAL A 135 -23.98 2.63 6.68
N LYS A 136 -24.51 3.77 7.11
CA LYS A 136 -25.90 4.17 6.76
C LYS A 136 -26.09 4.32 5.26
N ALA A 137 -25.13 4.92 4.56
CA ALA A 137 -25.18 5.07 3.10
C ALA A 137 -25.19 3.71 2.41
N ARG A 138 -24.35 2.78 2.83
CA ARG A 138 -24.27 1.43 2.26
C ARG A 138 -25.54 0.63 2.49
N LEU A 139 -26.12 0.71 3.67
CA LEU A 139 -27.38 0.03 4.00
C LEU A 139 -28.54 0.56 3.14
N ARG A 140 -28.58 1.87 2.87
CA ARG A 140 -29.56 2.46 1.96
C ARG A 140 -29.43 1.95 0.52
N GLU A 141 -28.20 1.83 0.03
CA GLU A 141 -27.91 1.27 -1.30
C GLU A 141 -28.39 -0.18 -1.41
N GLN A 142 -28.17 -0.99 -0.38
CA GLN A 142 -28.60 -2.40 -0.35
C GLN A 142 -30.12 -2.54 -0.37
N LYS A 143 -30.84 -1.65 0.27
CA LYS A 143 -32.32 -1.65 0.27
C LYS A 143 -32.92 -1.27 -1.09
N ARG A 144 -32.17 -0.58 -1.96
CA ARG A 144 -32.61 -0.20 -3.31
C ARG A 144 -32.45 -1.32 -4.34
N ARG A 145 -31.70 -2.37 -4.00
CA ARG A 145 -31.48 -3.56 -4.84
C ARG A 145 -32.49 -4.65 -4.40
#